data_1bad13fd1f196254013ab20e37d8671c
#
_entry.id   1bad13fd1f196254013ab20e37d8671c
#
_cell.length_a   1.000
_cell.length_b   1.000
_cell.length_c   1.000
_cell.angle_alpha   90.00
_cell.angle_beta   90.00
_cell.angle_gamma   90.00
#
_symmetry.space_group_name_H-M   'P 1'
#
loop_
_entity.id
_entity.type
_entity.pdbx_description
1 polymer ?
#
loop_
_entity_poly.entity_id
_entity_poly.type
_entity_poly.pdbx_seq_one_letter_code
_entity_poly.pdbx_strand_id
1 'polypeptide(L)'
;ELGTLTLNTTLQPDDILAVAYEYTYGAQTYQVGEFSSDLTSTDQALMLKMLKGSTTSPSLPTWRLMMRNIYPLGANTLQKEKFRLDIKYQSDSSGVYLNYLPEDTLKGTILLRAMNLDRLDANNKPHPNGQFDFIDGYTVYKGRIIFPVAEPFGQHLRQWIEERGGKAMADKYVFQELYDTTKTAAKQMAEKNKFLLTGQYKGSAANEIDLGAYNIAPGSVVVTAGGVTLVENTDYIVDYNNGRVTIINQGIIDAGTPISASEESNDTYGMQ
;
A
#
# COMPACT_ATOMS: atom_id res chain seq x y z
N GLU A 1 10.23 7.19 -12.31
CA GLU A 1 9.90 7.64 -10.95
C GLU A 1 8.38 7.68 -10.80
N LEU A 2 7.85 7.19 -9.67
CA LEU A 2 6.41 6.99 -9.46
C LEU A 2 5.66 8.28 -9.07
N GLY A 3 6.36 9.40 -8.89
CA GLY A 3 5.76 10.67 -8.47
C GLY A 3 5.12 10.61 -7.08
N THR A 4 5.69 9.82 -6.17
CA THR A 4 5.18 9.60 -4.83
C THR A 4 6.04 10.26 -3.76
N LEU A 5 5.42 10.64 -2.65
CA LEU A 5 6.09 11.18 -1.48
C LEU A 5 6.06 10.14 -0.34
N THR A 6 7.22 9.82 0.22
CA THR A 6 7.33 8.95 1.40
C THR A 6 7.72 9.79 2.61
N LEU A 7 6.93 9.69 3.68
CA LEU A 7 7.21 10.37 4.94
C LEU A 7 8.00 9.46 5.88
N ASN A 8 8.87 10.06 6.69
CA ASN A 8 9.61 9.36 7.74
C ASN A 8 8.75 9.15 9.01
N THR A 9 7.63 9.86 9.11
CA THR A 9 6.69 9.79 10.23
C THR A 9 5.33 9.35 9.74
N THR A 10 4.57 8.70 10.63
CA THR A 10 3.19 8.34 10.35
C THR A 10 2.28 9.53 10.60
N LEU A 11 1.42 9.84 9.62
CA LEU A 11 0.39 10.87 9.78
C LEU A 11 -0.77 10.33 10.61
N GLN A 12 -1.21 11.13 11.59
CA GLN A 12 -2.47 10.90 12.28
C GLN A 12 -3.67 11.26 11.36
N PRO A 13 -4.87 10.76 11.66
CA PRO A 13 -6.06 11.03 10.83
C PRO A 13 -6.36 12.52 10.65
N ASP A 14 -6.12 13.36 11.67
CA ASP A 14 -6.37 14.79 11.70
C ASP A 14 -5.18 15.65 11.26
N ASP A 15 -4.00 15.05 11.02
CA ASP A 15 -2.85 15.77 10.50
C ASP A 15 -3.12 16.33 9.10
N ILE A 16 -2.61 17.54 8.87
CA ILE A 16 -2.62 18.20 7.57
C ILE A 16 -1.24 18.04 6.92
N LEU A 17 -1.21 17.56 5.69
CA LEU A 17 0.02 17.47 4.91
C LEU A 17 -0.02 18.48 3.78
N ALA A 18 0.98 19.35 3.75
CA ALA A 18 1.21 20.29 2.65
C ALA A 18 2.68 20.27 2.24
N VAL A 19 2.96 20.63 0.98
CA VAL A 19 4.31 20.63 0.41
C VAL A 19 4.58 21.91 -0.36
N ALA A 20 5.85 22.31 -0.40
CA ALA A 20 6.43 23.16 -1.41
C ALA A 20 7.54 22.40 -2.13
N TYR A 21 7.65 22.56 -3.43
CA TYR A 21 8.68 21.90 -4.23
C TYR A 21 9.00 22.69 -5.50
N GLU A 22 10.15 22.41 -6.03
CA GLU A 22 10.62 22.91 -7.32
C GLU A 22 10.78 21.73 -8.29
N TYR A 23 10.45 21.93 -9.54
CA TYR A 23 10.67 20.95 -10.58
C TYR A 23 11.13 21.61 -11.88
N THR A 24 11.89 20.88 -12.68
CA THR A 24 12.38 21.33 -13.97
C THR A 24 11.64 20.60 -15.08
N TYR A 25 11.15 21.35 -16.05
CA TYR A 25 10.56 20.80 -17.27
C TYR A 25 11.21 21.47 -18.48
N GLY A 26 11.92 20.70 -19.29
CA GLY A 26 12.76 21.24 -20.35
C GLY A 26 13.91 22.07 -19.75
N ALA A 27 14.04 23.32 -20.19
CA ALA A 27 15.04 24.26 -19.69
C ALA A 27 14.49 25.23 -18.63
N GLN A 28 13.25 25.06 -18.19
CA GLN A 28 12.59 25.94 -17.24
C GLN A 28 12.38 25.28 -15.90
N THR A 29 12.55 26.06 -14.84
CA THR A 29 12.29 25.66 -13.46
C THR A 29 11.00 26.29 -12.96
N TYR A 30 10.18 25.50 -12.30
CA TYR A 30 8.87 25.88 -11.77
C TYR A 30 8.83 25.59 -10.28
N GLN A 31 8.35 26.56 -9.51
CA GLN A 31 8.12 26.43 -8.07
C GLN A 31 6.63 26.28 -7.78
N VAL A 32 6.28 25.37 -6.88
CA VAL A 32 4.94 25.17 -6.34
C VAL A 32 4.98 25.34 -4.83
N GLY A 33 4.22 26.29 -4.33
CA GLY A 33 4.29 26.72 -2.93
C GLY A 33 5.49 27.62 -2.63
N GLU A 34 5.59 28.08 -1.40
CA GLU A 34 6.66 28.96 -0.92
C GLU A 34 7.56 28.19 0.04
N PHE A 35 8.86 28.39 -0.06
CA PHE A 35 9.82 27.77 0.84
C PHE A 35 9.97 28.60 2.13
N SER A 36 10.27 27.94 3.24
CA SER A 36 10.56 28.60 4.51
C SER A 36 11.78 29.52 4.43
N SER A 37 12.70 29.25 3.51
CA SER A 37 13.84 30.13 3.19
C SER A 37 13.44 31.46 2.58
N ASP A 38 12.25 31.56 2.01
CA ASP A 38 11.75 32.75 1.33
C ASP A 38 11.10 33.76 2.30
N LEU A 39 10.90 33.35 3.56
CA LEU A 39 10.36 34.19 4.61
C LEU A 39 11.38 35.29 5.00
N THR A 40 10.93 36.52 4.96
CA THR A 40 11.72 37.71 5.37
C THR A 40 11.37 38.17 6.80
N SER A 41 10.26 37.72 7.35
CA SER A 41 9.83 38.02 8.72
C SER A 41 9.02 36.86 9.32
N THR A 42 8.90 36.79 10.65
CA THR A 42 8.12 35.79 11.40
C THR A 42 6.61 35.96 11.28
N ASP A 43 6.14 37.10 10.76
CA ASP A 43 4.71 37.42 10.63
C ASP A 43 4.14 37.06 9.25
N GLN A 44 4.93 36.43 8.40
CA GLN A 44 4.50 35.98 7.07
C GLN A 44 3.97 34.55 7.13
N ALA A 45 2.86 34.30 6.43
CA ALA A 45 2.32 32.95 6.22
C ALA A 45 2.80 32.41 4.88
N LEU A 46 3.16 31.11 4.86
CA LEU A 46 3.55 30.40 3.64
C LEU A 46 2.32 29.88 2.88
N MET A 47 2.31 30.06 1.58
CA MET A 47 1.37 29.38 0.69
C MET A 47 1.94 28.04 0.27
N LEU A 48 1.25 26.96 0.65
CA LEU A 48 1.67 25.58 0.40
C LEU A 48 0.63 24.80 -0.41
N LYS A 49 1.09 23.80 -1.15
CA LYS A 49 0.20 22.87 -1.84
C LYS A 49 -0.28 21.81 -0.86
N MET A 50 -1.58 21.81 -0.54
CA MET A 50 -2.17 20.81 0.33
C MET A 50 -2.24 19.44 -0.38
N LEU A 51 -1.73 18.41 0.27
CA LEU A 51 -1.83 17.00 -0.15
C LEU A 51 -2.89 16.24 0.64
N LYS A 52 -3.01 16.50 1.95
CA LYS A 52 -4.00 15.89 2.85
C LYS A 52 -4.56 16.94 3.78
N GLY A 53 -5.86 17.01 3.92
CA GLY A 53 -6.55 17.80 4.94
C GLY A 53 -6.84 16.98 6.20
N SER A 54 -7.47 17.61 7.20
CA SER A 54 -7.93 16.95 8.42
C SER A 54 -9.07 15.95 8.16
N THR A 55 -9.79 16.11 7.06
CA THR A 55 -10.85 15.18 6.64
C THR A 55 -10.53 14.58 5.27
N THR A 56 -10.91 13.32 5.09
CA THR A 56 -10.75 12.59 3.82
C THR A 56 -12.13 12.24 3.28
N SER A 57 -12.47 12.78 2.08
CA SER A 57 -13.75 12.54 1.43
C SER A 57 -13.58 12.48 -0.10
N PRO A 58 -14.33 11.62 -0.79
CA PRO A 58 -14.34 11.56 -2.25
C PRO A 58 -14.68 12.88 -2.94
N SER A 59 -15.42 13.77 -2.25
CA SER A 59 -15.80 15.09 -2.77
C SER A 59 -14.66 16.13 -2.74
N LEU A 60 -13.57 15.86 -2.01
CA LEU A 60 -12.46 16.80 -1.87
C LEU A 60 -11.44 16.63 -2.99
N PRO A 61 -10.83 17.71 -3.50
CA PRO A 61 -9.78 17.63 -4.52
C PRO A 61 -8.57 16.80 -4.09
N THR A 62 -8.26 16.77 -2.78
CA THR A 62 -7.17 15.99 -2.18
C THR A 62 -7.39 14.48 -2.26
N TRP A 63 -8.64 14.01 -2.47
CA TRP A 63 -8.94 12.60 -2.67
C TRP A 63 -8.15 11.99 -3.83
N ARG A 64 -7.99 12.74 -4.93
CA ARG A 64 -7.26 12.27 -6.11
C ARG A 64 -5.74 12.23 -5.92
N LEU A 65 -5.22 12.82 -4.85
CA LEU A 65 -3.79 12.82 -4.51
C LEU A 65 -3.38 11.59 -3.68
N MET A 66 -4.34 10.81 -3.17
CA MET A 66 -4.03 9.57 -2.45
C MET A 66 -3.45 8.51 -3.39
N MET A 67 -2.59 7.65 -2.83
CA MET A 67 -2.06 6.49 -3.53
C MET A 67 -3.20 5.51 -3.86
N ARG A 68 -3.28 5.08 -5.13
CA ARG A 68 -4.37 4.23 -5.64
C ARG A 68 -3.87 2.90 -6.20
N ASN A 69 -2.57 2.72 -6.21
CA ASN A 69 -1.87 1.60 -6.84
C ASN A 69 -1.05 0.78 -5.84
N ILE A 70 -1.25 0.97 -4.53
CA ILE A 70 -0.53 0.27 -3.47
C ILE A 70 -1.50 -0.59 -2.67
N TYR A 71 -1.20 -1.89 -2.59
CA TYR A 71 -2.03 -2.88 -1.91
C TYR A 71 -1.21 -3.62 -0.85
N PRO A 72 -1.58 -3.52 0.45
CA PRO A 72 -0.91 -4.26 1.51
C PRO A 72 -1.24 -5.76 1.42
N LEU A 73 -0.24 -6.61 1.67
CA LEU A 73 -0.40 -8.07 1.69
C LEU A 73 -0.52 -8.64 3.10
N GLY A 74 -0.62 -7.79 4.12
CA GLY A 74 -0.64 -8.26 5.50
C GLY A 74 0.71 -8.81 5.98
N ALA A 75 1.82 -8.30 5.43
CA ALA A 75 3.17 -8.64 5.80
C ALA A 75 3.99 -7.38 6.07
N ASN A 76 5.04 -7.46 6.91
CA ASN A 76 5.98 -6.36 7.12
C ASN A 76 7.10 -6.39 6.08
N THR A 77 7.57 -7.59 5.74
CA THR A 77 8.62 -7.83 4.75
C THR A 77 8.21 -8.95 3.80
N LEU A 78 8.69 -8.89 2.58
CA LEU A 78 8.48 -9.91 1.57
C LEU A 78 9.83 -10.37 1.04
N GLN A 79 10.04 -11.68 0.96
CA GLN A 79 11.23 -12.27 0.37
C GLN A 79 10.92 -12.71 -1.05
N LYS A 80 11.86 -12.48 -1.98
CA LYS A 80 11.72 -12.87 -3.39
C LYS A 80 11.60 -14.38 -3.55
N GLU A 81 12.29 -15.13 -2.69
CA GLU A 81 12.26 -16.59 -2.68
C GLU A 81 10.85 -17.10 -2.36
N LYS A 82 10.34 -17.94 -3.24
CA LYS A 82 8.99 -18.52 -3.14
C LYS A 82 7.84 -17.50 -3.16
N PHE A 83 8.09 -16.24 -3.51
CA PHE A 83 7.03 -15.28 -3.72
C PHE A 83 6.22 -15.66 -4.98
N ARG A 84 4.90 -15.66 -4.84
CA ARG A 84 3.93 -15.83 -5.93
C ARG A 84 2.83 -14.82 -5.72
N LEU A 85 2.46 -14.14 -6.79
CA LEU A 85 1.28 -13.28 -6.83
C LEU A 85 0.53 -13.56 -8.12
N ASP A 86 -0.78 -13.63 -8.01
CA ASP A 86 -1.70 -13.76 -9.13
C ASP A 86 -2.84 -12.75 -8.96
N ILE A 87 -3.32 -12.21 -10.07
CA ILE A 87 -4.52 -11.39 -10.10
C ILE A 87 -5.61 -12.23 -10.74
N LYS A 88 -6.72 -12.36 -10.05
CA LYS A 88 -7.85 -13.18 -10.52
C LYS A 88 -9.11 -12.34 -10.62
N TYR A 89 -9.96 -12.71 -11.55
CA TYR A 89 -11.30 -12.18 -11.74
C TYR A 89 -12.33 -13.28 -11.55
N GLN A 90 -13.37 -13.03 -10.76
CA GLN A 90 -14.48 -13.97 -10.56
C GLN A 90 -15.42 -13.91 -11.77
N SER A 91 -15.49 -14.99 -12.53
CA SER A 91 -16.35 -15.10 -13.71
C SER A 91 -17.83 -15.07 -13.34
N ASP A 92 -18.61 -14.25 -14.00
CA ASP A 92 -20.07 -14.15 -13.80
C ASP A 92 -20.81 -15.41 -14.18
N SER A 93 -20.34 -16.12 -15.21
CA SER A 93 -21.01 -17.31 -15.74
C SER A 93 -20.75 -18.57 -14.92
N SER A 94 -19.56 -18.70 -14.30
CA SER A 94 -19.15 -19.92 -13.62
C SER A 94 -18.85 -19.74 -12.12
N GLY A 95 -18.73 -18.49 -11.65
CA GLY A 95 -18.26 -18.18 -10.29
C GLY A 95 -16.78 -18.52 -10.03
N VAL A 96 -16.08 -19.10 -11.00
CA VAL A 96 -14.68 -19.52 -10.87
C VAL A 96 -13.76 -18.30 -11.00
N TYR A 97 -12.68 -18.30 -10.23
CA TYR A 97 -11.64 -17.28 -10.34
C TYR A 97 -10.65 -17.61 -11.46
N LEU A 98 -10.58 -16.74 -12.46
CA LEU A 98 -9.70 -16.85 -13.63
C LEU A 98 -8.58 -15.80 -13.53
N ASN A 99 -7.39 -16.12 -13.98
CA ASN A 99 -6.28 -15.14 -14.06
C ASN A 99 -6.29 -14.31 -15.36
N TYR A 100 -7.39 -14.34 -16.08
CA TYR A 100 -7.67 -13.56 -17.30
C TYR A 100 -9.14 -13.14 -17.32
N LEU A 101 -9.49 -12.18 -18.18
CA LEU A 101 -10.89 -11.81 -18.42
C LEU A 101 -11.51 -12.76 -19.46
N PRO A 102 -12.73 -13.32 -19.20
CA PRO A 102 -13.33 -14.38 -20.02
C PRO A 102 -14.02 -13.83 -21.28
N GLU A 103 -13.28 -13.06 -22.08
CA GLU A 103 -13.70 -12.56 -23.39
C GLU A 103 -12.75 -13.02 -24.49
N ASP A 104 -13.24 -13.31 -25.68
CA ASP A 104 -12.45 -13.90 -26.75
C ASP A 104 -11.19 -13.08 -27.11
N THR A 105 -11.29 -11.77 -27.09
CA THR A 105 -10.18 -10.85 -27.38
C THR A 105 -9.22 -10.65 -26.19
N LEU A 106 -9.61 -11.02 -24.97
CA LEU A 106 -8.85 -10.75 -23.74
C LEU A 106 -8.28 -12.01 -23.09
N LYS A 107 -8.90 -13.17 -23.27
CA LYS A 107 -8.54 -14.44 -22.61
C LYS A 107 -7.12 -14.94 -22.87
N GLY A 108 -6.48 -14.43 -23.90
CA GLY A 108 -5.08 -14.78 -24.23
C GLY A 108 -4.04 -14.04 -23.38
N THR A 109 -4.46 -13.08 -22.53
CA THR A 109 -3.55 -12.27 -21.72
C THR A 109 -3.91 -12.40 -20.24
N ILE A 110 -2.96 -12.82 -19.42
CA ILE A 110 -3.14 -12.89 -17.96
C ILE A 110 -3.21 -11.48 -17.37
N LEU A 111 -3.95 -11.33 -16.26
CA LEU A 111 -4.16 -10.05 -15.61
C LEU A 111 -2.87 -9.42 -15.08
N LEU A 112 -1.91 -10.22 -14.61
CA LEU A 112 -0.57 -9.70 -14.26
C LEU A 112 0.06 -8.92 -15.39
N ARG A 113 -0.01 -9.45 -16.62
CA ARG A 113 0.52 -8.78 -17.82
C ARG A 113 -0.28 -7.55 -18.20
N ALA A 114 -1.61 -7.64 -18.14
CA ALA A 114 -2.49 -6.51 -18.40
C ALA A 114 -2.23 -5.34 -17.43
N MET A 115 -1.80 -5.64 -16.19
CA MET A 115 -1.46 -4.65 -15.14
C MET A 115 0.03 -4.26 -15.11
N ASN A 116 0.81 -4.63 -16.12
CA ASN A 116 2.25 -4.35 -16.21
C ASN A 116 3.10 -4.95 -15.07
N LEU A 117 2.67 -6.06 -14.49
CA LEU A 117 3.37 -6.78 -13.43
C LEU A 117 4.04 -8.09 -13.91
N ASP A 118 3.97 -8.39 -15.21
CA ASP A 118 4.66 -9.49 -15.91
C ASP A 118 5.25 -8.94 -17.20
N ARG A 119 6.43 -8.32 -17.12
CA ARG A 119 7.16 -7.72 -18.24
C ARG A 119 8.55 -8.31 -18.42
N LEU A 120 9.06 -8.95 -17.36
CA LEU A 120 10.44 -9.40 -17.27
C LEU A 120 10.53 -10.93 -17.19
N ASP A 121 11.69 -11.45 -17.54
CA ASP A 121 12.07 -12.84 -17.27
C ASP A 121 12.75 -12.99 -15.89
N ALA A 122 13.13 -14.22 -15.55
CA ALA A 122 13.84 -14.52 -14.30
C ALA A 122 15.18 -13.77 -14.15
N ASN A 123 15.74 -13.25 -15.24
CA ASN A 123 17.00 -12.51 -15.29
C ASN A 123 16.79 -10.98 -15.37
N ASN A 124 15.55 -10.52 -15.14
CA ASN A 124 15.13 -9.11 -15.25
C ASN A 124 15.33 -8.50 -16.64
N LYS A 125 15.28 -9.33 -17.71
CA LYS A 125 15.28 -8.85 -19.09
C LYS A 125 13.84 -8.71 -19.61
N PRO A 126 13.58 -7.80 -20.56
CA PRO A 126 12.26 -7.59 -21.14
C PRO A 126 11.73 -8.83 -21.89
N HIS A 127 11.15 -9.76 -21.16
CA HIS A 127 10.52 -10.96 -21.68
C HIS A 127 9.49 -11.50 -20.67
N PRO A 128 8.18 -11.31 -20.89
CA PRO A 128 7.14 -11.80 -19.99
C PRO A 128 7.20 -13.32 -19.81
N ASN A 129 7.14 -13.79 -18.58
CA ASN A 129 7.26 -15.22 -18.25
C ASN A 129 6.04 -15.82 -17.54
N GLY A 130 4.97 -15.04 -17.37
CA GLY A 130 3.74 -15.45 -16.68
C GLY A 130 3.83 -15.38 -15.15
N GLN A 131 4.90 -14.78 -14.62
CA GLN A 131 5.09 -14.60 -13.18
C GLN A 131 5.17 -13.13 -12.83
N PHE A 132 4.87 -12.84 -11.55
CA PHE A 132 4.99 -11.49 -11.01
C PHE A 132 6.46 -11.02 -11.01
N ASP A 133 6.70 -9.83 -11.53
CA ASP A 133 8.01 -9.17 -11.52
C ASP A 133 8.34 -8.64 -10.12
N PHE A 134 9.05 -9.41 -9.33
CA PHE A 134 9.46 -8.99 -7.98
C PHE A 134 10.68 -8.07 -8.05
N ILE A 135 10.44 -6.76 -7.93
CA ILE A 135 11.47 -5.71 -7.92
C ILE A 135 11.29 -4.89 -6.65
N ASP A 136 12.24 -5.07 -5.71
CA ASP A 136 12.21 -4.33 -4.45
C ASP A 136 12.35 -2.82 -4.70
N GLY A 137 11.56 -2.03 -3.97
CA GLY A 137 11.45 -0.58 -4.16
C GLY A 137 10.63 -0.13 -5.37
N TYR A 138 10.17 -1.04 -6.25
CA TYR A 138 9.39 -0.70 -7.45
C TYR A 138 8.03 -1.40 -7.51
N THR A 139 7.99 -2.74 -7.56
CA THR A 139 6.75 -3.52 -7.54
C THR A 139 6.41 -4.06 -6.15
N VAL A 140 7.40 -4.08 -5.25
CA VAL A 140 7.27 -4.52 -3.86
C VAL A 140 7.98 -3.53 -2.94
N TYR A 141 7.33 -3.14 -1.84
CA TYR A 141 7.96 -2.30 -0.82
C TYR A 141 7.29 -2.50 0.54
N LYS A 142 8.06 -2.87 1.55
CA LYS A 142 7.61 -3.01 2.96
C LYS A 142 6.26 -3.75 3.08
N GLY A 143 6.17 -4.95 2.55
CA GLY A 143 4.97 -5.79 2.64
C GLY A 143 3.80 -5.34 1.76
N ARG A 144 4.03 -4.45 0.79
CA ARG A 144 3.03 -3.93 -0.13
C ARG A 144 3.40 -4.25 -1.56
N ILE A 145 2.38 -4.46 -2.39
CA ILE A 145 2.52 -4.52 -3.85
C ILE A 145 2.24 -3.13 -4.40
N ILE A 146 3.10 -2.69 -5.31
CA ILE A 146 2.98 -1.44 -6.04
C ILE A 146 2.72 -1.77 -7.51
N PHE A 147 1.58 -1.35 -8.02
CA PHE A 147 1.30 -1.43 -9.44
C PHE A 147 1.98 -0.26 -10.15
N PRO A 148 2.68 -0.48 -11.28
CA PRO A 148 3.35 0.58 -12.03
C PRO A 148 2.37 1.45 -12.84
N VAL A 149 1.12 1.47 -12.46
CA VAL A 149 0.00 2.21 -13.07
C VAL A 149 -0.88 2.78 -11.96
N ALA A 150 -1.43 3.98 -12.16
CA ALA A 150 -2.09 4.74 -11.09
C ALA A 150 -3.40 4.11 -10.60
N GLU A 151 -4.26 3.66 -11.51
CA GLU A 151 -5.56 3.06 -11.21
C GLU A 151 -5.69 1.72 -11.94
N PRO A 152 -5.05 0.65 -11.43
CA PRO A 152 -4.94 -0.62 -12.15
C PRO A 152 -6.29 -1.20 -12.57
N PHE A 153 -7.30 -1.25 -11.69
CA PHE A 153 -8.62 -1.81 -11.98
C PHE A 153 -9.63 -0.78 -12.52
N GLY A 154 -9.24 0.49 -12.61
CA GLY A 154 -10.03 1.61 -13.13
C GLY A 154 -9.56 2.04 -14.51
N GLN A 155 -9.03 3.27 -14.58
CA GLN A 155 -8.68 3.92 -15.83
C GLN A 155 -7.65 3.15 -16.67
N HIS A 156 -6.64 2.52 -16.05
CA HIS A 156 -5.67 1.69 -16.76
C HIS A 156 -6.33 0.49 -17.42
N LEU A 157 -7.14 -0.27 -16.68
CA LEU A 157 -7.86 -1.42 -17.22
C LEU A 157 -8.85 -1.01 -18.31
N ARG A 158 -9.50 0.15 -18.16
CA ARG A 158 -10.38 0.71 -19.18
C ARG A 158 -9.66 0.89 -20.49
N GLN A 159 -8.55 1.61 -20.49
CA GLN A 159 -7.76 1.85 -21.70
C GLN A 159 -7.31 0.52 -22.34
N TRP A 160 -6.79 -0.39 -21.51
CA TRP A 160 -6.32 -1.69 -21.99
C TRP A 160 -7.41 -2.54 -22.67
N ILE A 161 -8.65 -2.51 -22.12
CA ILE A 161 -9.80 -3.24 -22.69
C ILE A 161 -10.34 -2.50 -23.92
N GLU A 162 -10.49 -1.18 -23.89
CA GLU A 162 -11.03 -0.41 -25.02
C GLU A 162 -10.22 -0.60 -26.29
N GLU A 163 -8.90 -0.70 -26.19
CA GLU A 163 -8.00 -0.98 -27.32
C GLU A 163 -8.22 -2.38 -27.95
N ARG A 164 -8.83 -3.34 -27.24
CA ARG A 164 -8.99 -4.76 -27.63
C ARG A 164 -10.43 -5.22 -27.84
N GLY A 165 -11.37 -4.61 -27.15
CA GLY A 165 -12.77 -5.05 -27.13
C GLY A 165 -13.80 -3.93 -27.10
N GLY A 166 -13.33 -2.69 -27.10
CA GLY A 166 -14.19 -1.51 -27.15
C GLY A 166 -14.82 -1.13 -25.80
N LYS A 167 -15.55 0.00 -25.83
CA LYS A 167 -16.08 0.67 -24.63
C LYS A 167 -17.06 -0.18 -23.85
N ALA A 168 -18.00 -0.86 -24.52
CA ALA A 168 -19.01 -1.68 -23.84
C ALA A 168 -18.38 -2.82 -23.02
N MET A 169 -17.30 -3.43 -23.52
CA MET A 169 -16.55 -4.44 -22.79
C MET A 169 -15.82 -3.83 -21.59
N ALA A 170 -15.23 -2.65 -21.73
CA ALA A 170 -14.59 -1.95 -20.62
C ALA A 170 -15.60 -1.61 -19.52
N ASP A 171 -16.79 -1.14 -19.85
CA ASP A 171 -17.85 -0.82 -18.88
C ASP A 171 -18.29 -2.04 -18.06
N LYS A 172 -18.18 -3.25 -18.61
CA LYS A 172 -18.47 -4.50 -17.89
C LYS A 172 -17.45 -4.82 -16.80
N TYR A 173 -16.16 -4.66 -17.07
CA TYR A 173 -15.08 -5.17 -16.22
C TYR A 173 -14.42 -4.13 -15.33
N VAL A 174 -14.46 -2.85 -15.72
CA VAL A 174 -13.77 -1.77 -15.01
C VAL A 174 -14.43 -1.50 -13.66
N PHE A 175 -13.61 -1.36 -12.63
CA PHE A 175 -14.04 -1.01 -11.28
C PHE A 175 -13.50 0.38 -10.90
N GLN A 176 -14.03 1.42 -11.54
CA GLN A 176 -13.62 2.81 -11.30
C GLN A 176 -14.05 3.30 -9.91
N GLU A 177 -15.18 2.80 -9.42
CA GLU A 177 -15.73 3.15 -8.11
C GLU A 177 -14.81 2.74 -6.94
N LEU A 178 -13.89 1.79 -7.16
CA LEU A 178 -12.82 1.46 -6.21
C LEU A 178 -11.98 2.70 -5.84
N TYR A 179 -11.84 3.63 -6.77
CA TYR A 179 -11.03 4.84 -6.64
C TYR A 179 -11.84 6.11 -6.36
N ASP A 180 -13.09 6.14 -6.77
CA ASP A 180 -13.95 7.32 -6.72
C ASP A 180 -14.88 7.34 -5.50
N THR A 181 -14.93 6.23 -4.74
CA THR A 181 -15.78 6.11 -3.55
C THR A 181 -14.98 5.66 -2.32
N THR A 182 -15.64 5.62 -1.16
CA THR A 182 -15.03 5.09 0.07
C THR A 182 -14.83 3.57 -0.03
N LYS A 183 -13.86 3.04 0.71
CA LYS A 183 -13.61 1.58 0.80
C LYS A 183 -14.87 0.78 1.14
N THR A 184 -15.71 1.30 2.05
CA THR A 184 -16.97 0.65 2.46
C THR A 184 -17.96 0.60 1.29
N ALA A 185 -18.16 1.72 0.60
CA ALA A 185 -19.05 1.78 -0.56
C ALA A 185 -18.56 0.87 -1.70
N ALA A 186 -17.28 0.90 -2.02
CA ALA A 186 -16.70 0.04 -3.05
C ALA A 186 -16.87 -1.46 -2.73
N LYS A 187 -16.68 -1.86 -1.47
CA LYS A 187 -16.89 -3.26 -1.04
C LYS A 187 -18.32 -3.76 -1.21
N GLN A 188 -19.31 -2.87 -1.13
CA GLN A 188 -20.72 -3.20 -1.30
C GLN A 188 -21.13 -3.41 -2.76
N MET A 189 -20.30 -3.01 -3.71
CA MET A 189 -20.56 -3.17 -5.14
C MET A 189 -20.16 -4.58 -5.62
N ALA A 190 -20.91 -5.61 -5.22
CA ALA A 190 -20.60 -7.00 -5.52
C ALA A 190 -20.43 -7.30 -7.03
N GLU A 191 -21.15 -6.58 -7.89
CA GLU A 191 -21.08 -6.71 -9.34
C GLU A 191 -19.73 -6.27 -9.93
N LYS A 192 -19.02 -5.35 -9.24
CA LYS A 192 -17.73 -4.80 -9.66
C LYS A 192 -16.56 -5.34 -8.84
N ASN A 193 -16.79 -5.67 -7.57
CA ASN A 193 -15.77 -6.15 -6.64
C ASN A 193 -15.45 -7.63 -6.85
N LYS A 194 -14.91 -7.97 -8.04
CA LYS A 194 -14.64 -9.34 -8.50
C LYS A 194 -13.16 -9.65 -8.66
N PHE A 195 -12.30 -8.66 -8.46
CA PHE A 195 -10.85 -8.86 -8.52
C PHE A 195 -10.31 -9.36 -7.20
N LEU A 196 -9.39 -10.32 -7.27
CA LEU A 196 -8.75 -10.94 -6.12
C LEU A 196 -7.25 -11.05 -6.36
N LEU A 197 -6.45 -10.55 -5.42
CA LEU A 197 -5.02 -10.81 -5.35
C LEU A 197 -4.81 -12.09 -4.54
N THR A 198 -4.17 -13.09 -5.13
CA THR A 198 -3.86 -14.36 -4.48
C THR A 198 -2.39 -14.69 -4.64
N GLY A 199 -1.84 -15.49 -3.74
CA GLY A 199 -0.47 -15.91 -3.87
C GLY A 199 0.06 -16.53 -2.59
N GLN A 200 1.38 -16.59 -2.52
CA GLN A 200 2.12 -17.00 -1.34
C GLN A 200 3.37 -16.16 -1.19
N TYR A 201 3.78 -15.95 0.03
CA TYR A 201 5.03 -15.27 0.32
C TYR A 201 5.72 -15.89 1.55
N LYS A 202 7.01 -15.62 1.65
CA LYS A 202 7.79 -15.81 2.86
C LYS A 202 8.15 -14.44 3.41
N GLY A 203 7.84 -14.19 4.67
CA GLY A 203 8.06 -12.91 5.32
C GLY A 203 7.49 -12.93 6.74
N SER A 204 7.67 -11.86 7.49
CA SER A 204 6.98 -11.67 8.77
C SER A 204 5.54 -11.25 8.53
N ALA A 205 4.60 -11.78 9.29
CA ALA A 205 3.21 -11.36 9.26
C ALA A 205 3.10 -9.88 9.67
N ALA A 206 2.08 -9.17 9.15
CA ALA A 206 1.86 -7.76 9.50
C ALA A 206 1.56 -7.54 10.98
N ASN A 207 1.05 -8.58 11.63
CA ASN A 207 0.77 -8.60 13.07
C ASN A 207 1.95 -9.10 13.91
N GLU A 208 3.09 -9.47 13.32
CA GLU A 208 4.30 -9.87 14.04
C GLU A 208 5.36 -8.78 13.96
N ILE A 209 5.98 -8.50 15.11
CA ILE A 209 7.10 -7.57 15.27
C ILE A 209 8.26 -8.35 15.86
N ASP A 210 9.40 -8.36 15.17
CA ASP A 210 10.64 -8.89 15.68
C ASP A 210 11.38 -7.77 16.45
N LEU A 211 11.64 -8.00 17.71
CA LEU A 211 12.33 -7.04 18.60
C LEU A 211 13.85 -7.03 18.40
N GLY A 212 14.38 -7.97 17.62
CA GLY A 212 15.82 -8.09 17.38
C GLY A 212 16.63 -8.57 18.59
N ALA A 213 15.96 -9.06 19.64
CA ALA A 213 16.55 -9.56 20.87
C ALA A 213 16.01 -10.93 21.21
N TYR A 214 16.72 -11.70 22.03
CA TYR A 214 16.34 -13.03 22.50
C TYR A 214 16.37 -13.07 24.02
N ASN A 215 15.55 -13.95 24.62
CA ASN A 215 15.46 -14.11 26.07
C ASN A 215 15.12 -12.80 26.80
N ILE A 216 14.18 -12.08 26.27
CA ILE A 216 13.70 -10.80 26.80
C ILE A 216 13.01 -11.05 28.17
N ALA A 217 13.18 -10.12 29.11
CA ALA A 217 12.54 -10.24 30.42
C ALA A 217 11.02 -10.13 30.30
N PRO A 218 10.23 -11.08 30.89
CA PRO A 218 8.78 -10.97 30.89
C PRO A 218 8.28 -9.65 31.47
N GLY A 219 7.37 -8.99 30.75
CA GLY A 219 6.79 -7.68 31.13
C GLY A 219 7.63 -6.45 30.78
N SER A 220 8.78 -6.61 30.13
CA SER A 220 9.62 -5.47 29.68
C SER A 220 9.21 -4.92 28.32
N VAL A 221 8.26 -5.54 27.62
CA VAL A 221 7.87 -5.14 26.28
C VAL A 221 6.65 -4.21 26.34
N VAL A 222 6.80 -3.02 25.77
CA VAL A 222 5.72 -2.04 25.61
C VAL A 222 5.35 -1.96 24.13
N VAL A 223 4.07 -2.15 23.83
CA VAL A 223 3.54 -2.08 22.46
C VAL A 223 2.53 -0.95 22.37
N THR A 224 2.63 -0.14 21.32
CA THR A 224 1.70 0.96 21.05
C THR A 224 1.14 0.85 19.64
N ALA A 225 -0.12 1.26 19.46
CA ALA A 225 -0.75 1.41 18.17
C ALA A 225 -1.32 2.82 18.02
N GLY A 226 -0.84 3.60 17.03
CA GLY A 226 -1.26 4.99 16.84
C GLY A 226 -1.02 5.86 18.10
N GLY A 227 0.01 5.58 18.90
CA GLY A 227 0.33 6.29 20.13
C GLY A 227 -0.46 5.84 21.38
N VAL A 228 -1.36 4.84 21.25
CA VAL A 228 -2.09 4.23 22.37
C VAL A 228 -1.35 2.97 22.82
N THR A 229 -1.05 2.87 24.14
CA THR A 229 -0.43 1.67 24.69
C THR A 229 -1.42 0.51 24.70
N LEU A 230 -0.98 -0.62 24.17
CA LEU A 230 -1.76 -1.85 24.08
C LEU A 230 -1.59 -2.71 25.35
N VAL A 231 -2.54 -3.62 25.57
CA VAL A 231 -2.56 -4.52 26.73
C VAL A 231 -2.10 -5.92 26.32
N GLU A 232 -1.05 -6.42 26.97
CA GLU A 232 -0.56 -7.77 26.76
C GLU A 232 -1.64 -8.81 27.11
N ASN A 233 -1.67 -9.92 26.35
CA ASN A 233 -2.68 -10.98 26.39
C ASN A 233 -4.12 -10.58 26.02
N THR A 234 -4.35 -9.29 25.69
CA THR A 234 -5.64 -8.79 25.19
C THR A 234 -5.48 -8.28 23.74
N ASP A 235 -4.51 -7.43 23.51
CA ASP A 235 -4.24 -6.84 22.20
C ASP A 235 -3.07 -7.50 21.49
N TYR A 236 -2.10 -8.01 22.23
CA TYR A 236 -0.91 -8.68 21.72
C TYR A 236 -0.42 -9.75 22.68
N ILE A 237 0.41 -10.65 22.15
CA ILE A 237 1.18 -11.64 22.91
C ILE A 237 2.66 -11.50 22.61
N VAL A 238 3.53 -11.86 23.58
CA VAL A 238 4.97 -11.79 23.43
C VAL A 238 5.58 -13.19 23.57
N ASP A 239 6.37 -13.58 22.59
CA ASP A 239 7.32 -14.68 22.71
C ASP A 239 8.66 -14.13 23.23
N TYR A 240 8.81 -14.13 24.54
CA TYR A 240 9.98 -13.58 25.21
C TYR A 240 11.28 -14.32 24.90
N ASN A 241 11.19 -15.63 24.53
CA ASN A 241 12.36 -16.41 24.18
C ASN A 241 12.91 -16.02 22.80
N ASN A 242 12.02 -15.82 21.84
CA ASN A 242 12.38 -15.50 20.46
C ASN A 242 12.31 -14.00 20.16
N GLY A 243 11.92 -13.15 21.12
CA GLY A 243 11.83 -11.71 20.95
C GLY A 243 10.78 -11.28 19.92
N ARG A 244 9.62 -11.93 19.92
CA ARG A 244 8.54 -11.63 18.97
C ARG A 244 7.28 -11.17 19.67
N VAL A 245 6.70 -10.10 19.13
CA VAL A 245 5.37 -9.63 19.51
C VAL A 245 4.39 -10.00 18.42
N THR A 246 3.26 -10.60 18.77
CA THR A 246 2.17 -10.89 17.84
C THR A 246 0.92 -10.14 18.25
N ILE A 247 0.41 -9.27 17.40
CA ILE A 247 -0.86 -8.56 17.62
C ILE A 247 -2.01 -9.54 17.39
N ILE A 248 -2.89 -9.65 18.37
CA ILE A 248 -4.06 -10.54 18.32
C ILE A 248 -5.38 -9.79 18.23
N ASN A 249 -5.38 -8.49 18.50
CA ASN A 249 -6.56 -7.64 18.35
C ASN A 249 -6.84 -7.36 16.87
N GLN A 250 -7.88 -8.02 16.33
CA GLN A 250 -8.25 -7.93 14.93
C GLN A 250 -8.64 -6.51 14.51
N GLY A 251 -9.24 -5.73 15.40
CA GLY A 251 -9.59 -4.33 15.12
C GLY A 251 -8.38 -3.45 14.80
N ILE A 252 -7.26 -3.68 15.49
CA ILE A 252 -5.99 -2.96 15.27
C ILE A 252 -5.38 -3.39 13.93
N ILE A 253 -5.41 -4.69 13.62
CA ILE A 253 -4.89 -5.24 12.36
C ILE A 253 -5.69 -4.69 11.18
N ASP A 254 -7.02 -4.73 11.26
CA ASP A 254 -7.91 -4.29 10.19
C ASP A 254 -7.87 -2.77 9.96
N ALA A 255 -7.64 -2.00 11.01
CA ALA A 255 -7.46 -0.55 10.92
C ALA A 255 -6.15 -0.16 10.23
N GLY A 256 -5.17 -1.10 10.13
CA GLY A 256 -3.85 -0.81 9.58
C GLY A 256 -3.09 0.24 10.41
N THR A 257 -3.41 0.36 11.70
CA THR A 257 -2.79 1.33 12.60
C THR A 257 -1.30 1.00 12.75
N PRO A 258 -0.40 1.98 12.64
CA PRO A 258 1.01 1.76 12.85
C PRO A 258 1.29 1.26 14.27
N ILE A 259 2.02 0.15 14.36
CA ILE A 259 2.35 -0.48 15.62
C ILE A 259 3.84 -0.30 15.87
N SER A 260 4.19 0.07 17.09
CA SER A 260 5.56 0.17 17.57
C SER A 260 5.69 -0.69 18.82
N ALA A 261 6.79 -1.44 18.91
CA ALA A 261 7.14 -2.21 20.08
C ALA A 261 8.56 -1.83 20.53
N SER A 262 8.76 -1.68 21.82
CA SER A 262 10.06 -1.38 22.44
C SER A 262 10.25 -2.27 23.66
N GLU A 263 11.50 -2.63 23.92
CA GLU A 263 11.92 -3.24 25.16
C GLU A 263 12.35 -2.12 26.14
N GLU A 264 11.76 -2.07 27.33
CA GLU A 264 12.24 -1.22 28.42
C GLU A 264 13.32 -1.99 29.18
N SER A 265 14.59 -1.67 28.93
CA SER A 265 15.68 -2.16 29.76
C SER A 265 15.72 -1.36 31.07
N ASN A 266 15.45 -2.01 32.18
CA ASN A 266 15.73 -1.45 33.50
C ASN A 266 17.25 -1.53 33.76
N ASP A 267 18.03 -0.69 33.07
CA ASP A 267 19.42 -0.47 33.47
C ASP A 267 19.44 0.39 34.73
N THR A 268 19.21 -0.27 35.86
CA THR A 268 19.53 0.32 37.16
C THR A 268 21.08 0.33 37.29
N TYR A 269 21.70 1.41 36.86
CA TYR A 269 23.09 1.67 37.19
C TYR A 269 23.20 1.81 38.73
N GLY A 270 23.53 0.73 39.37
CA GLY A 270 24.04 0.75 40.73
C GLY A 270 25.38 1.48 40.74
N MET A 271 25.41 2.75 41.14
CA MET A 271 26.62 3.38 41.61
C MET A 271 27.02 2.72 42.93
N GLN A 272 28.16 2.05 42.92
CA GLN A 272 28.96 1.81 44.12
C GLN A 272 29.99 2.92 44.28
#